data_63ee6f02857b3183feec91a751649e94
#
_entry.id   63ee6f02857b3183feec91a751649e94
#
_cell.length_a   1.000
_cell.length_b   1.000
_cell.length_c   1.000
_cell.angle_alpha   90.00
_cell.angle_beta   90.00
_cell.angle_gamma   90.00
#
_symmetry.space_group_name_H-M   'P 1'
#
loop_
_entity.id
_entity.type
_entity.pdbx_description
1 polymer ?
#
loop_
_entity_poly.entity_id
_entity_poly.type
_entity_poly.pdbx_seq_one_letter_code
_entity_poly.pdbx_strand_id
1 'polypeptide(L)'
;LVPGKYVKPIADSVTFDKAIFVDVTNQNIATLEHTGSKWLVRSMNPATTGQHRPPYAQETPLGIFVVQEKKARMIYLVDGSKETGGFAPYASRFTNGGYIHGVPVNAPRKSLIEYSPTLGTTPRSHMCVRNATSHAKFVYDWAPVNETIVFIFD
;
A
#
# COMPACT_ATOMS: atom_id res chain seq x y z
N LEU A 1 -8.33 18.77 5.46
CA LEU A 1 -7.57 18.85 6.73
C LEU A 1 -7.66 17.51 7.45
N VAL A 2 -6.50 16.86 7.66
CA VAL A 2 -6.41 15.65 8.48
C VAL A 2 -6.50 16.06 9.94
N PRO A 3 -7.41 15.47 10.77
CA PRO A 3 -7.48 15.78 12.19
C PRO A 3 -6.12 15.54 12.86
N GLY A 4 -5.64 16.49 13.67
CA GLY A 4 -4.30 16.44 14.29
C GLY A 4 -4.01 15.17 15.11
N LYS A 5 -5.05 14.46 15.60
CA LYS A 5 -4.91 13.17 16.29
C LYS A 5 -4.36 12.04 15.40
N TYR A 6 -4.37 12.20 14.07
CA TYR A 6 -3.83 11.23 13.11
C TYR A 6 -2.48 11.67 12.53
N VAL A 7 -1.98 12.83 12.92
CA VAL A 7 -0.69 13.35 12.50
C VAL A 7 0.31 13.15 13.62
N LYS A 8 1.34 12.37 13.38
CA LYS A 8 2.47 12.22 14.31
C LYS A 8 3.64 13.01 13.76
N PRO A 9 4.13 14.03 14.47
CA PRO A 9 5.33 14.74 14.03
C PRO A 9 6.51 13.78 13.93
N ILE A 10 7.26 13.87 12.83
CA ILE A 10 8.56 13.20 12.70
C ILE A 10 9.59 14.19 13.23
N ALA A 11 10.44 13.78 14.17
CA ALA A 11 11.50 14.62 14.67
C ALA A 11 12.49 14.96 13.55
N ASP A 12 13.04 16.17 13.54
CA ASP A 12 13.98 16.65 12.51
C ASP A 12 15.25 15.80 12.38
N SER A 13 15.55 15.00 13.40
CA SER A 13 16.69 14.08 13.41
C SER A 13 16.39 12.69 12.80
N VAL A 14 15.15 12.41 12.39
CA VAL A 14 14.81 11.11 11.80
C VAL A 14 15.19 11.12 10.33
N THR A 15 16.09 10.21 9.95
CA THR A 15 16.46 9.93 8.57
C THR A 15 15.84 8.62 8.12
N PHE A 16 15.45 8.56 6.87
CA PHE A 16 14.92 7.34 6.25
C PHE A 16 15.86 6.88 5.14
N ASP A 17 16.25 5.62 5.20
CA ASP A 17 17.06 4.99 4.14
C ASP A 17 16.20 4.22 3.13
N LYS A 18 14.91 4.07 3.40
CA LYS A 18 13.97 3.36 2.53
C LYS A 18 12.74 4.20 2.25
N ALA A 19 12.36 4.25 0.99
CA ALA A 19 11.20 4.99 0.53
C ALA A 19 10.38 4.16 -0.46
N ILE A 20 9.05 4.27 -0.34
CA ILE A 20 8.09 3.72 -1.29
C ILE A 20 7.40 4.91 -1.95
N PHE A 21 7.39 4.95 -3.27
CA PHE A 21 6.71 5.94 -4.07
C PHE A 21 5.52 5.32 -4.76
N VAL A 22 4.36 5.93 -4.64
CA VAL A 22 3.12 5.50 -5.31
C VAL A 22 2.62 6.65 -6.16
N ASP A 23 2.61 6.45 -7.46
CA ASP A 23 2.06 7.38 -8.45
C ASP A 23 0.61 6.98 -8.75
N VAL A 24 -0.34 7.78 -8.30
CA VAL A 24 -1.77 7.47 -8.48
C VAL A 24 -2.27 7.82 -9.88
N THR A 25 -1.58 8.68 -10.62
CA THR A 25 -1.91 8.99 -12.01
C THR A 25 -1.48 7.87 -12.95
N ASN A 26 -0.22 7.40 -12.82
CA ASN A 26 0.32 6.35 -13.68
C ASN A 26 0.12 4.94 -13.14
N GLN A 27 -0.54 4.79 -11.99
CA GLN A 27 -0.88 3.51 -11.36
C GLN A 27 0.35 2.60 -11.20
N ASN A 28 1.40 3.12 -10.60
CA ASN A 28 2.62 2.36 -10.34
C ASN A 28 3.15 2.57 -8.90
N ILE A 29 4.04 1.68 -8.50
CA ILE A 29 4.74 1.71 -7.22
C ILE A 29 6.23 1.46 -7.45
N ALA A 30 7.07 2.26 -6.81
CA ALA A 30 8.51 2.09 -6.82
C ALA A 30 9.07 2.02 -5.40
N THR A 31 10.14 1.26 -5.20
CA THR A 31 10.89 1.24 -3.94
C THR A 31 12.30 1.78 -4.17
N LEU A 32 12.74 2.64 -3.27
CA LEU A 32 14.04 3.27 -3.32
C LEU A 32 14.78 3.05 -2.00
N GLU A 33 16.07 2.88 -2.08
CA GLU A 33 16.96 2.72 -0.93
C GLU A 33 18.15 3.66 -1.03
N HIS A 34 18.42 4.36 0.06
CA HIS A 34 19.56 5.24 0.19
C HIS A 34 20.81 4.43 0.51
N THR A 35 21.85 4.58 -0.29
CA THR A 35 23.13 3.89 -0.10
C THR A 35 24.26 4.92 -0.07
N GLY A 36 24.59 5.40 1.13
CA GLY A 36 25.66 6.39 1.32
C GLY A 36 25.32 7.76 0.74
N SER A 37 25.47 7.96 -0.56
CA SER A 37 25.27 9.26 -1.22
C SER A 37 24.16 9.27 -2.29
N LYS A 38 23.53 8.14 -2.56
CA LYS A 38 22.58 8.00 -3.67
C LYS A 38 21.33 7.24 -3.26
N TRP A 39 20.21 7.63 -3.86
CA TRP A 39 18.99 6.83 -3.86
C TRP A 39 18.99 5.89 -5.06
N LEU A 40 18.83 4.60 -4.81
CA LEU A 40 18.75 3.57 -5.84
C LEU A 40 17.33 3.04 -5.93
N VAL A 41 16.79 2.97 -7.14
CA VAL A 41 15.52 2.27 -7.40
C VAL A 41 15.76 0.78 -7.26
N ARG A 42 15.07 0.15 -6.31
CA ARG A 42 15.13 -1.30 -6.07
C ARG A 42 14.08 -2.05 -6.88
N SER A 43 12.92 -1.43 -7.09
CA SER A 43 11.85 -2.01 -7.89
C SER A 43 10.95 -0.92 -8.45
N MET A 44 10.29 -1.23 -9.56
CA MET A 44 9.17 -0.44 -10.11
C MET A 44 8.18 -1.42 -10.72
N ASN A 45 6.92 -1.35 -10.31
CA ASN A 45 5.89 -2.30 -10.71
C ASN A 45 4.54 -1.60 -10.93
N PRO A 46 3.69 -2.15 -11.80
CA PRO A 46 2.29 -1.73 -11.88
C PRO A 46 1.57 -1.88 -10.55
N ALA A 47 0.73 -0.90 -10.22
CA ALA A 47 -0.10 -0.91 -9.03
C ALA A 47 -1.55 -0.59 -9.38
N THR A 48 -2.45 -0.71 -8.40
CA THR A 48 -3.84 -0.25 -8.52
C THR A 48 -4.22 0.42 -7.21
N THR A 49 -4.54 1.71 -7.28
CA THR A 49 -4.88 2.55 -6.13
C THR A 49 -6.39 2.59 -5.86
N GLY A 50 -6.79 3.33 -4.83
CA GLY A 50 -8.18 3.50 -4.42
C GLY A 50 -9.01 4.29 -5.42
N GLN A 51 -10.25 3.85 -5.64
CA GLN A 51 -11.24 4.54 -6.47
C GLN A 51 -12.21 5.37 -5.61
N HIS A 52 -12.76 6.42 -6.18
CA HIS A 52 -13.87 7.16 -5.56
C HIS A 52 -15.20 6.42 -5.77
N ARG A 53 -15.67 5.71 -4.74
CA ARG A 53 -16.97 5.00 -4.76
C ARG A 53 -17.60 4.96 -3.37
N PRO A 54 -18.00 6.10 -2.81
CA PRO A 54 -18.64 6.13 -1.50
C PRO A 54 -19.95 5.33 -1.48
N PRO A 55 -20.35 4.75 -0.33
CA PRO A 55 -19.67 4.86 0.96
C PRO A 55 -18.55 3.83 1.17
N TYR A 56 -18.32 2.90 0.25
CA TYR A 56 -17.49 1.71 0.47
C TYR A 56 -16.02 1.90 0.06
N ALA A 57 -15.75 2.71 -0.94
CA ALA A 57 -14.39 2.93 -1.40
C ALA A 57 -14.06 4.42 -1.49
N GLN A 58 -12.82 4.75 -1.22
CA GLN A 58 -12.27 6.09 -1.33
C GLN A 58 -10.88 6.04 -1.96
N GLU A 59 -10.46 7.16 -2.50
CA GLU A 59 -9.18 7.33 -3.14
C GLU A 59 -8.03 7.07 -2.16
N THR A 60 -6.92 6.57 -2.68
CA THR A 60 -5.68 6.50 -1.92
C THR A 60 -5.24 7.93 -1.58
N PRO A 61 -5.07 8.29 -0.30
CA PRO A 61 -4.77 9.67 0.08
C PRO A 61 -3.36 10.06 -0.37
N LEU A 62 -3.25 11.24 -0.97
CA LEU A 62 -1.96 11.85 -1.29
C LEU A 62 -1.25 12.31 -0.01
N GLY A 63 0.07 12.26 0.00
CA GLY A 63 0.88 12.76 1.10
C GLY A 63 2.07 11.89 1.44
N ILE A 64 2.64 12.16 2.61
CA ILE A 64 3.81 11.46 3.14
C ILE A 64 3.40 10.70 4.39
N PHE A 65 3.69 9.42 4.40
CA PHE A 65 3.34 8.47 5.45
C PHE A 65 4.57 7.66 5.84
N VAL A 66 4.40 6.78 6.83
CA VAL A 66 5.38 5.73 7.16
C VAL A 66 4.68 4.38 7.20
N VAL A 67 5.42 3.31 6.96
CA VAL A 67 4.92 1.94 7.19
C VAL A 67 4.69 1.76 8.70
N GLN A 68 3.44 1.48 9.10
CA GLN A 68 3.00 1.48 10.51
C GLN A 68 2.78 0.09 11.09
N GLU A 69 2.41 -0.87 10.25
CA GLU A 69 2.03 -2.22 10.65
C GLU A 69 2.17 -3.19 9.49
N LYS A 70 2.35 -4.46 9.79
CA LYS A 70 2.39 -5.53 8.79
C LYS A 70 1.46 -6.66 9.17
N LYS A 71 0.74 -7.17 8.16
CA LYS A 71 -0.13 -8.36 8.28
C LYS A 71 0.19 -9.33 7.15
N ALA A 72 0.58 -10.55 7.47
CA ALA A 72 0.80 -11.57 6.45
C ALA A 72 -0.48 -11.83 5.62
N ARG A 73 -1.64 -11.73 6.28
CA ARG A 73 -2.98 -11.76 5.69
C ARG A 73 -3.85 -10.69 6.33
N MET A 74 -4.26 -9.70 5.57
CA MET A 74 -5.25 -8.71 5.98
C MET A 74 -6.64 -9.20 5.54
N ILE A 75 -7.51 -9.51 6.50
CA ILE A 75 -8.89 -9.91 6.21
C ILE A 75 -9.71 -8.68 5.85
N TYR A 76 -10.56 -8.79 4.83
CA TYR A 76 -11.53 -7.77 4.49
C TYR A 76 -12.95 -8.34 4.44
N LEU A 77 -13.91 -7.46 4.63
CA LEU A 77 -15.34 -7.81 4.64
C LEU A 77 -15.95 -7.50 3.27
N VAL A 78 -17.09 -8.12 2.99
CA VAL A 78 -17.95 -7.74 1.86
C VAL A 78 -18.57 -6.36 2.15
N ASP A 79 -18.60 -5.49 1.15
CA ASP A 79 -19.18 -4.15 1.26
C ASP A 79 -20.60 -4.19 1.83
N GLY A 80 -20.84 -3.45 2.90
CA GLY A 80 -22.13 -3.38 3.58
C GLY A 80 -22.50 -4.63 4.40
N SER A 81 -21.59 -5.56 4.61
CA SER A 81 -21.80 -6.80 5.34
C SER A 81 -20.76 -7.03 6.43
N LYS A 82 -21.03 -7.96 7.35
CA LYS A 82 -20.07 -8.48 8.34
C LYS A 82 -19.39 -9.78 7.86
N GLU A 83 -19.75 -10.26 6.68
CA GLU A 83 -19.19 -11.46 6.11
C GLU A 83 -17.77 -11.24 5.61
N THR A 84 -16.91 -12.26 5.77
CA THR A 84 -15.55 -12.21 5.25
C THR A 84 -15.57 -12.29 3.73
N GLY A 85 -15.09 -11.24 3.08
CA GLY A 85 -14.93 -11.18 1.63
C GLY A 85 -13.71 -11.93 1.13
N GLY A 86 -12.69 -12.06 2.00
CA GLY A 86 -11.44 -12.72 1.67
C GLY A 86 -10.25 -12.15 2.43
N PHE A 87 -9.08 -12.21 1.82
CA PHE A 87 -7.86 -11.64 2.39
C PHE A 87 -6.96 -11.00 1.33
N ALA A 88 -6.17 -10.02 1.77
CA ALA A 88 -5.08 -9.44 1.00
C ALA A 88 -3.74 -9.90 1.59
N PRO A 89 -2.86 -10.55 0.80
CA PRO A 89 -1.59 -11.06 1.29
C PRO A 89 -0.53 -9.96 1.42
N TYR A 90 0.38 -10.11 2.37
CA TYR A 90 1.58 -9.27 2.56
C TYR A 90 1.25 -7.78 2.68
N ALA A 91 0.32 -7.45 3.56
CA ALA A 91 -0.19 -6.10 3.75
C ALA A 91 0.71 -5.27 4.67
N SER A 92 1.18 -4.12 4.16
CA SER A 92 1.94 -3.11 4.87
C SER A 92 1.10 -1.84 5.00
N ARG A 93 0.68 -1.50 6.22
CA ARG A 93 -0.18 -0.33 6.47
C ARG A 93 0.63 0.96 6.46
N PHE A 94 0.14 1.98 5.74
CA PHE A 94 0.73 3.31 5.74
C PHE A 94 -0.21 4.39 6.32
N THR A 95 -1.51 4.13 6.34
CA THR A 95 -2.50 5.03 6.97
C THR A 95 -3.69 4.24 7.49
N ASN A 96 -4.66 4.91 8.14
CA ASN A 96 -5.86 4.26 8.65
C ASN A 96 -6.73 3.71 7.49
N GLY A 97 -6.77 2.40 7.36
CA GLY A 97 -7.46 1.69 6.28
C GLY A 97 -6.67 1.54 4.97
N GLY A 98 -5.54 2.23 4.79
CA GLY A 98 -4.68 2.14 3.61
C GLY A 98 -3.51 1.20 3.80
N TYR A 99 -3.41 0.19 2.92
CA TYR A 99 -2.34 -0.81 2.90
C TYR A 99 -1.75 -0.96 1.51
N ILE A 100 -0.46 -1.25 1.44
CA ILE A 100 0.20 -1.80 0.25
C ILE A 100 0.14 -3.31 0.39
N HIS A 101 -0.42 -4.03 -0.59
CA HIS A 101 -0.63 -5.48 -0.49
C HIS A 101 -0.68 -6.18 -1.86
N GLY A 102 -0.58 -7.50 -1.86
CA GLY A 102 -0.72 -8.33 -3.05
C GLY A 102 -2.14 -8.40 -3.59
N VAL A 103 -2.32 -9.15 -4.66
CA VAL A 103 -3.65 -9.34 -5.28
C VAL A 103 -4.61 -9.94 -4.27
N PRO A 104 -5.78 -9.32 -4.02
CA PRO A 104 -6.76 -9.85 -3.08
C PRO A 104 -7.28 -11.22 -3.49
N VAL A 105 -7.49 -12.07 -2.52
CA VAL A 105 -8.04 -13.43 -2.68
C VAL A 105 -9.43 -13.46 -2.10
N ASN A 106 -10.44 -13.53 -2.95
CA ASN A 106 -11.85 -13.61 -2.53
C ASN A 106 -12.18 -14.99 -1.97
N ALA A 107 -13.00 -15.04 -0.92
CA ALA A 107 -13.54 -16.29 -0.39
C ALA A 107 -14.41 -16.99 -1.46
N PRO A 108 -14.46 -18.33 -1.48
CA PRO A 108 -13.81 -19.29 -0.57
C PRO A 108 -12.37 -19.68 -0.96
N ARG A 109 -11.77 -19.02 -1.97
CA ARG A 109 -10.41 -19.32 -2.44
C ARG A 109 -9.39 -19.06 -1.33
N LYS A 110 -8.39 -19.95 -1.21
CA LYS A 110 -7.30 -19.85 -0.23
C LYS A 110 -5.92 -19.69 -0.87
N SER A 111 -5.78 -20.08 -2.15
CA SER A 111 -4.52 -20.00 -2.89
C SER A 111 -4.23 -18.58 -3.33
N LEU A 112 -2.97 -18.15 -3.20
CA LEU A 112 -2.52 -16.86 -3.67
C LEU A 112 -2.75 -16.66 -5.17
N ILE A 113 -2.99 -15.43 -5.56
CA ILE A 113 -3.09 -14.97 -6.95
C ILE A 113 -1.88 -14.06 -7.17
N GLU A 114 -1.03 -14.40 -8.12
CA GLU A 114 0.18 -13.62 -8.38
C GLU A 114 -0.13 -12.27 -9.03
N TYR A 115 -0.98 -12.29 -10.04
CA TYR A 115 -1.20 -11.12 -10.90
C TYR A 115 -2.69 -10.87 -11.17
N SER A 116 -3.03 -9.61 -11.37
CA SER A 116 -4.35 -9.17 -11.85
C SER A 116 -4.18 -8.29 -13.09
N PRO A 117 -4.95 -8.50 -14.15
CA PRO A 117 -4.87 -7.67 -15.36
C PRO A 117 -5.30 -6.21 -15.13
N THR A 118 -5.79 -5.88 -13.94
CA THR A 118 -6.15 -4.50 -13.57
C THR A 118 -4.97 -3.69 -13.03
N LEU A 119 -3.84 -4.32 -12.72
CA LEU A 119 -2.64 -3.62 -12.26
C LEU A 119 -2.11 -2.69 -13.36
N GLY A 120 -1.78 -1.45 -12.98
CA GLY A 120 -1.26 -0.44 -13.89
C GLY A 120 -2.31 0.19 -14.82
N THR A 121 -3.61 -0.01 -14.57
CA THR A 121 -4.67 0.51 -15.44
C THR A 121 -5.40 1.70 -14.83
N THR A 122 -6.33 1.46 -13.93
CA THR A 122 -7.17 2.49 -13.30
C THR A 122 -7.37 2.19 -11.82
N PRO A 123 -7.67 3.21 -10.98
CA PRO A 123 -8.01 3.00 -9.57
C PRO A 123 -9.21 2.05 -9.41
N ARG A 124 -9.10 1.04 -8.52
CA ARG A 124 -10.15 0.03 -8.30
C ARG A 124 -10.21 -0.50 -6.87
N SER A 125 -9.31 -0.07 -5.99
CA SER A 125 -9.31 -0.54 -4.61
C SER A 125 -10.20 0.31 -3.71
N HIS A 126 -10.30 -0.05 -2.42
CA HIS A 126 -11.07 0.67 -1.41
C HIS A 126 -10.26 1.77 -0.67
N MET A 127 -9.04 2.04 -1.05
CA MET A 127 -8.04 2.96 -0.54
C MET A 127 -6.62 2.38 -0.66
N CYS A 128 -6.51 1.06 -0.69
CA CYS A 128 -5.23 0.36 -0.68
C CYS A 128 -4.49 0.50 -2.02
N VAL A 129 -3.20 0.21 -1.98
CA VAL A 129 -2.33 0.08 -3.15
C VAL A 129 -2.11 -1.42 -3.40
N ARG A 130 -2.74 -1.95 -4.44
CA ARG A 130 -2.59 -3.36 -4.87
C ARG A 130 -1.42 -3.46 -5.84
N ASN A 131 -0.63 -4.52 -5.74
CA ASN A 131 0.44 -4.84 -6.71
C ASN A 131 0.60 -6.36 -6.84
N ALA A 132 1.49 -6.82 -7.72
CA ALA A 132 1.76 -8.26 -7.86
C ALA A 132 2.11 -8.86 -6.50
N THR A 133 1.66 -10.07 -6.23
CA THR A 133 1.79 -10.66 -4.88
C THR A 133 3.25 -10.92 -4.50
N SER A 134 4.10 -11.30 -5.44
CA SER A 134 5.54 -11.42 -5.22
C SER A 134 6.19 -10.06 -4.87
N HIS A 135 5.76 -8.97 -5.55
CA HIS A 135 6.24 -7.63 -5.24
C HIS A 135 5.73 -7.14 -3.88
N ALA A 136 4.48 -7.40 -3.53
CA ALA A 136 3.95 -7.08 -2.20
C ALA A 136 4.71 -7.85 -1.11
N LYS A 137 5.09 -9.11 -1.36
CA LYS A 137 5.96 -9.88 -0.46
C LYS A 137 7.33 -9.24 -0.32
N PHE A 138 7.95 -8.81 -1.43
CA PHE A 138 9.20 -8.07 -1.38
C PHE A 138 9.08 -6.80 -0.53
N VAL A 139 8.07 -5.97 -0.76
CA VAL A 139 7.83 -4.75 0.04
C VAL A 139 7.62 -5.10 1.52
N TYR A 140 6.81 -6.12 1.79
CA TYR A 140 6.53 -6.60 3.14
C TYR A 140 7.81 -7.01 3.90
N ASP A 141 8.72 -7.73 3.26
CA ASP A 141 9.96 -8.18 3.88
C ASP A 141 11.01 -7.06 3.98
N TRP A 142 11.11 -6.21 2.95
CA TRP A 142 12.14 -5.19 2.80
C TRP A 142 11.89 -3.90 3.59
N ALA A 143 10.63 -3.49 3.79
CA ALA A 143 10.26 -2.20 4.37
C ALA A 143 10.02 -2.29 5.88
N PRO A 144 10.96 -1.95 6.79
CA PRO A 144 10.72 -1.99 8.23
C PRO A 144 9.66 -0.97 8.68
N VAL A 145 8.92 -1.35 9.73
CA VAL A 145 7.88 -0.51 10.37
C VAL A 145 8.54 0.69 11.04
N ASN A 146 7.94 1.87 10.87
CA ASN A 146 8.40 3.18 11.36
C ASN A 146 9.75 3.68 10.80
N GLU A 147 10.36 2.94 9.86
CA GLU A 147 11.65 3.27 9.26
C GLU A 147 11.58 3.39 7.73
N THR A 148 10.42 3.14 7.14
CA THR A 148 10.19 3.29 5.69
C THR A 148 9.16 4.36 5.43
N ILE A 149 9.56 5.39 4.67
CA ILE A 149 8.65 6.45 4.23
C ILE A 149 7.81 5.98 3.05
N VAL A 150 6.56 6.41 2.99
CA VAL A 150 5.64 6.15 1.86
C VAL A 150 5.18 7.49 1.31
N PHE A 151 5.54 7.79 0.08
CA PHE A 151 5.19 9.01 -0.62
C PHE A 151 4.16 8.70 -1.70
N ILE A 152 2.96 9.27 -1.58
CA ILE A 152 1.85 9.08 -2.52
C ILE A 152 1.55 10.41 -3.20
N PHE A 153 1.60 10.43 -4.51
CA PHE A 153 1.48 11.62 -5.34
C PHE A 153 0.71 11.37 -6.63
N ASP A 154 0.28 12.41 -7.29
CA ASP A 154 -0.37 12.47 -8.59
C ASP A 154 0.51 13.17 -9.65
#